data_da0814780eb5eda74a677dce0f9cc996
#
_entry.id   da0814780eb5eda74a677dce0f9cc996
#
_cell.length_a   1.000
_cell.length_b   1.000
_cell.length_c   1.000
_cell.angle_alpha   90.00
_cell.angle_beta   90.00
_cell.angle_gamma   90.00
#
_symmetry.space_group_name_H-M   'P 1'
#
loop_
_entity.id
_entity.type
_entity.pdbx_description
1 polymer ?
#
loop_
_entity_poly.entity_id
_entity_poly.type
_entity_poly.pdbx_seq_one_letter_code
_entity_poly.pdbx_strand_id
1 'polypeptide(L)'
;MRIEKRVEFGEETRESGAQATTAERLFARRFRAGGERETLRLFSRALPARMPKRRGYRWRSARAGTGTDARRMFRDAMRHAGEIISVRHRQRRLRQRRLIVLIDVSGSMKERTQAHLAFAHALARAADSVEVFTMGTRLTRITRPLRLRNREQALATASLLVADWDGGTRIGDALNAFLAVPRFAALSRGAALIVLSDGLERGDPTAMADAVARLARLCWRIIWLTPLAADPAFEARTAGLVAARPYLDRLSDGSSIDSICANVLDMANEKAA
;
A
#
# COMPACT_ATOMS: atom_id res chain seq x y z
N MET A 1 30.62 -58.37 -22.57
CA MET A 1 31.00 -57.49 -21.42
C MET A 1 30.54 -56.10 -21.76
N ARG A 2 29.34 -55.73 -21.30
CA ARG A 2 28.70 -54.41 -21.53
C ARG A 2 28.96 -53.57 -20.29
N ILE A 3 29.63 -52.44 -20.46
CA ILE A 3 29.90 -51.46 -19.42
C ILE A 3 28.71 -50.50 -19.40
N GLU A 4 27.87 -50.57 -18.38
CA GLU A 4 26.83 -49.58 -18.10
C GLU A 4 27.46 -48.34 -17.50
N LYS A 5 27.36 -47.22 -18.23
CA LYS A 5 27.65 -45.88 -17.70
C LYS A 5 26.48 -45.41 -16.88
N ARG A 6 26.66 -45.36 -15.57
CA ARG A 6 25.76 -44.73 -14.61
C ARG A 6 25.84 -43.21 -14.79
N VAL A 7 24.76 -42.61 -15.22
CA VAL A 7 24.63 -41.16 -15.27
C VAL A 7 24.16 -40.71 -13.89
N GLU A 8 25.00 -40.04 -13.15
CA GLU A 8 24.64 -39.37 -11.92
C GLU A 8 23.91 -38.10 -12.28
N PHE A 9 22.61 -38.04 -11.96
CA PHE A 9 21.83 -36.81 -11.97
C PHE A 9 22.18 -36.00 -10.70
N GLY A 10 23.01 -34.97 -10.86
CA GLY A 10 23.20 -33.96 -9.84
C GLY A 10 21.89 -33.25 -9.60
N GLU A 11 21.37 -33.31 -8.39
CA GLU A 11 20.29 -32.48 -7.91
C GLU A 11 20.75 -31.01 -7.84
N GLU A 12 20.49 -30.24 -8.90
CA GLU A 12 20.51 -28.78 -8.84
C GLU A 12 19.33 -28.33 -8.00
N THR A 13 19.60 -28.03 -6.74
CA THR A 13 18.71 -27.28 -5.87
C THR A 13 18.48 -25.90 -6.49
N ARG A 14 17.41 -25.75 -7.23
CA ARG A 14 16.95 -24.44 -7.71
C ARG A 14 16.47 -23.63 -6.52
N GLU A 15 17.35 -22.85 -5.95
CA GLU A 15 16.99 -21.75 -5.09
C GLU A 15 16.19 -20.74 -5.93
N SER A 16 14.87 -20.82 -5.85
CA SER A 16 13.94 -19.87 -6.47
C SER A 16 13.87 -18.60 -5.63
N GLY A 17 14.98 -17.93 -5.41
CA GLY A 17 15.06 -16.58 -4.94
C GLY A 17 14.92 -15.63 -6.13
N ALA A 18 13.80 -14.92 -6.24
CA ALA A 18 13.67 -13.86 -7.23
C ALA A 18 14.75 -12.81 -6.98
N GLN A 19 15.85 -12.86 -7.74
CA GLN A 19 16.92 -11.87 -7.65
C GLN A 19 16.41 -10.54 -8.23
N ALA A 20 16.55 -9.47 -7.45
CA ALA A 20 16.23 -8.14 -7.93
C ALA A 20 17.01 -7.81 -9.20
N THR A 21 16.33 -7.29 -10.22
CA THR A 21 16.97 -6.89 -11.48
C THR A 21 18.02 -5.81 -11.24
N THR A 22 18.98 -5.68 -12.15
CA THR A 22 20.02 -4.63 -12.06
C THR A 22 19.39 -3.24 -11.95
N ALA A 23 18.28 -2.99 -12.63
CA ALA A 23 17.55 -1.73 -12.56
C ALA A 23 16.94 -1.49 -11.16
N GLU A 24 16.43 -2.53 -10.51
CA GLU A 24 15.92 -2.46 -9.14
C GLU A 24 17.01 -2.22 -8.11
N ARG A 25 18.18 -2.87 -8.29
CA ARG A 25 19.36 -2.63 -7.44
C ARG A 25 19.90 -1.20 -7.59
N LEU A 26 19.99 -0.68 -8.81
CA LEU A 26 20.40 0.69 -9.08
C LEU A 26 19.40 1.71 -8.53
N PHE A 27 18.10 1.41 -8.63
CA PHE A 27 17.04 2.25 -8.05
C PHE A 27 17.16 2.28 -6.52
N ALA A 28 17.30 1.13 -5.87
CA ALA A 28 17.47 1.03 -4.42
C ALA A 28 18.75 1.75 -3.93
N ARG A 29 19.85 1.69 -4.70
CA ARG A 29 21.10 2.38 -4.38
C ARG A 29 20.95 3.90 -4.48
N ARG A 30 20.26 4.42 -5.51
CA ARG A 30 19.96 5.86 -5.66
C ARG A 30 19.03 6.36 -4.55
N PHE A 31 18.11 5.52 -4.11
CA PHE A 31 17.17 5.84 -3.03
C PHE A 31 17.91 6.10 -1.72
N ARG A 32 18.93 5.29 -1.39
CA ARG A 32 19.72 5.41 -0.16
C ARG A 32 20.76 6.55 -0.18
N ALA A 33 21.16 7.03 -1.35
CA ALA A 33 22.20 8.03 -1.50
C ALA A 33 21.69 9.49 -1.59
N GLY A 34 20.37 9.68 -1.73
CA GLY A 34 19.74 11.00 -1.86
C GLY A 34 19.21 11.50 -0.51
N GLY A 35 19.18 12.82 -0.31
CA GLY A 35 18.45 13.41 0.82
C GLY A 35 16.93 13.21 0.67
N GLU A 36 16.17 13.43 1.75
CA GLU A 36 14.72 13.21 1.80
C GLU A 36 13.92 13.75 0.59
N ARG A 37 14.30 14.93 0.10
CA ARG A 37 13.65 15.56 -1.07
C ARG A 37 13.84 14.74 -2.34
N GLU A 38 15.02 14.21 -2.55
CA GLU A 38 15.33 13.40 -3.73
C GLU A 38 14.65 12.05 -3.64
N THR A 39 14.64 11.42 -2.48
CA THR A 39 13.90 10.19 -2.20
C THR A 39 12.42 10.33 -2.55
N LEU A 40 11.76 11.39 -2.04
CA LEU A 40 10.34 11.65 -2.33
C LEU A 40 10.08 11.94 -3.81
N ARG A 41 11.04 12.59 -4.51
CA ARG A 41 10.96 12.83 -5.94
C ARG A 41 11.03 11.52 -6.74
N LEU A 42 11.99 10.66 -6.42
CA LEU A 42 12.13 9.33 -7.05
C LEU A 42 10.92 8.45 -6.77
N PHE A 43 10.44 8.45 -5.52
CA PHE A 43 9.21 7.76 -5.11
C PHE A 43 8.01 8.19 -5.95
N SER A 44 7.76 9.51 -6.05
CA SER A 44 6.63 10.04 -6.81
C SER A 44 6.66 9.66 -8.28
N ARG A 45 7.86 9.54 -8.89
CA ARG A 45 8.04 9.09 -10.28
C ARG A 45 7.79 7.58 -10.46
N ALA A 46 8.26 6.78 -9.51
CA ALA A 46 8.16 5.32 -9.58
C ALA A 46 6.75 4.80 -9.22
N LEU A 47 6.05 5.48 -8.32
CA LEU A 47 4.80 5.03 -7.72
C LEU A 47 3.72 4.67 -8.75
N PRO A 48 3.39 5.46 -9.79
CA PRO A 48 2.31 5.14 -10.72
C PRO A 48 2.49 3.80 -11.44
N ALA A 49 3.74 3.41 -11.73
CA ALA A 49 4.06 2.15 -12.37
C ALA A 49 3.99 0.97 -11.41
N ARG A 50 4.35 1.18 -10.15
CA ARG A 50 4.42 0.16 -9.09
C ARG A 50 3.16 0.05 -8.24
N MET A 51 2.14 0.87 -8.49
CA MET A 51 0.87 0.78 -7.76
C MET A 51 0.17 -0.56 -7.99
N PRO A 52 -0.32 -1.21 -6.91
CA PRO A 52 -1.10 -2.43 -7.04
C PRO A 52 -2.39 -2.14 -7.82
N LYS A 53 -2.71 -3.04 -8.76
CA LYS A 53 -3.86 -2.89 -9.65
C LYS A 53 -4.92 -3.94 -9.32
N ARG A 54 -6.18 -3.60 -9.60
CA ARG A 54 -7.31 -4.52 -9.53
C ARG A 54 -8.11 -4.50 -10.82
N ARG A 55 -8.78 -5.60 -11.13
CA ARG A 55 -9.75 -5.63 -12.23
C ARG A 55 -10.97 -4.79 -11.84
N GLY A 56 -11.27 -3.77 -12.65
CA GLY A 56 -12.46 -2.95 -12.49
C GLY A 56 -13.72 -3.62 -13.06
N TYR A 57 -14.88 -3.01 -12.83
CA TYR A 57 -16.15 -3.50 -13.40
C TYR A 57 -16.28 -3.18 -14.89
N ARG A 58 -15.63 -2.11 -15.37
CA ARG A 58 -15.71 -1.69 -16.77
C ARG A 58 -14.85 -2.57 -17.66
N TRP A 59 -15.42 -2.95 -18.81
CA TRP A 59 -14.73 -3.70 -19.84
C TRP A 59 -14.13 -2.75 -20.88
N ARG A 60 -13.06 -3.17 -21.52
CA ARG A 60 -12.49 -2.54 -22.70
C ARG A 60 -12.29 -3.58 -23.81
N SER A 61 -12.38 -3.17 -25.05
CA SER A 61 -12.01 -4.00 -26.20
C SER A 61 -10.53 -4.41 -26.08
N ALA A 62 -10.23 -5.63 -26.47
CA ALA A 62 -8.88 -6.19 -26.42
C ALA A 62 -8.71 -7.18 -27.59
N ARG A 63 -7.47 -7.41 -28.01
CA ARG A 63 -7.14 -8.43 -29.02
C ARG A 63 -7.36 -9.84 -28.46
N ALA A 64 -7.03 -10.05 -27.19
CA ALA A 64 -7.29 -11.25 -26.43
C ALA A 64 -7.88 -10.88 -25.08
N GLY A 65 -8.80 -11.66 -24.52
CA GLY A 65 -9.44 -11.35 -23.26
C GLY A 65 -10.36 -12.44 -22.77
N THR A 66 -10.77 -12.34 -21.51
CA THR A 66 -11.60 -13.34 -20.82
C THR A 66 -13.09 -13.28 -21.18
N GLY A 67 -13.51 -12.29 -21.95
CA GLY A 67 -14.91 -12.15 -22.36
C GLY A 67 -15.04 -11.80 -23.83
N THR A 68 -16.16 -12.23 -24.44
CA THR A 68 -16.52 -11.91 -25.82
C THR A 68 -17.33 -10.62 -25.86
N ASP A 69 -17.02 -9.72 -26.79
CA ASP A 69 -17.79 -8.51 -27.06
C ASP A 69 -18.89 -8.78 -28.06
N ALA A 70 -19.93 -9.51 -27.62
CA ALA A 70 -21.07 -9.90 -28.47
C ALA A 70 -21.71 -8.71 -29.17
N ARG A 71 -21.83 -7.55 -28.49
CA ARG A 71 -22.43 -6.35 -29.08
C ARG A 71 -21.63 -5.81 -30.28
N ARG A 72 -20.31 -5.92 -30.23
CA ARG A 72 -19.44 -5.49 -31.32
C ARG A 72 -19.40 -6.53 -32.42
N MET A 73 -19.35 -7.81 -32.07
CA MET A 73 -19.46 -8.90 -33.05
C MET A 73 -20.75 -8.84 -33.84
N PHE A 74 -21.89 -8.62 -33.14
CA PHE A 74 -23.19 -8.50 -33.82
C PHE A 74 -23.23 -7.31 -34.80
N ARG A 75 -22.70 -6.15 -34.41
CA ARG A 75 -22.61 -5.00 -35.31
C ARG A 75 -21.70 -5.26 -36.51
N ASP A 76 -20.60 -5.99 -36.30
CA ASP A 76 -19.70 -6.35 -37.41
C ASP A 76 -20.36 -7.37 -38.33
N ALA A 77 -21.07 -8.38 -37.82
CA ALA A 77 -21.84 -9.34 -38.60
C ALA A 77 -22.92 -8.66 -39.46
N MET A 78 -23.67 -7.71 -38.90
CA MET A 78 -24.67 -6.94 -39.67
C MET A 78 -24.09 -6.16 -40.86
N ARG A 79 -22.81 -5.80 -40.81
CA ARG A 79 -22.09 -5.14 -41.92
C ARG A 79 -21.56 -6.12 -42.97
N HIS A 80 -21.49 -7.41 -42.63
CA HIS A 80 -20.95 -8.48 -43.47
C HIS A 80 -22.02 -9.55 -43.73
N ALA A 81 -23.22 -9.13 -44.10
CA ALA A 81 -24.33 -10.00 -44.46
C ALA A 81 -24.65 -11.12 -43.45
N GLY A 82 -24.41 -10.89 -42.17
CA GLY A 82 -24.66 -11.86 -41.10
C GLY A 82 -23.47 -12.74 -40.73
N GLU A 83 -22.35 -12.67 -41.45
CA GLU A 83 -21.18 -13.48 -41.19
C GLU A 83 -20.31 -12.94 -40.04
N ILE A 84 -19.87 -13.84 -39.14
CA ILE A 84 -18.92 -13.51 -38.04
C ILE A 84 -17.50 -13.76 -38.56
N ILE A 85 -16.86 -12.74 -39.10
CA ILE A 85 -15.50 -12.83 -39.64
C ILE A 85 -14.44 -12.93 -38.55
N SER A 86 -14.69 -12.32 -37.39
CA SER A 86 -13.71 -12.31 -36.27
C SER A 86 -14.35 -12.24 -34.91
N VAL A 87 -13.79 -13.00 -33.97
CA VAL A 87 -14.19 -12.94 -32.54
C VAL A 87 -13.63 -11.69 -31.91
N ARG A 88 -14.50 -10.83 -31.40
CA ARG A 88 -14.10 -9.62 -30.66
C ARG A 88 -14.02 -9.94 -29.19
N HIS A 89 -12.83 -9.74 -28.63
CA HIS A 89 -12.59 -9.94 -27.20
C HIS A 89 -12.70 -8.65 -26.43
N ARG A 90 -13.02 -8.79 -25.13
CA ARG A 90 -12.97 -7.70 -24.16
C ARG A 90 -12.30 -8.19 -22.89
N GLN A 91 -11.67 -7.28 -22.16
CA GLN A 91 -11.07 -7.54 -20.87
C GLN A 91 -11.48 -6.49 -19.86
N ARG A 92 -11.49 -6.84 -18.57
CA ARG A 92 -11.77 -5.88 -17.50
C ARG A 92 -10.66 -4.85 -17.44
N ARG A 93 -11.03 -3.56 -17.36
CA ARG A 93 -10.07 -2.47 -17.23
C ARG A 93 -9.34 -2.57 -15.89
N LEU A 94 -8.02 -2.57 -15.92
CA LEU A 94 -7.22 -2.48 -14.70
C LEU A 94 -7.31 -1.07 -14.13
N ARG A 95 -7.47 -0.97 -12.82
CA ARG A 95 -7.45 0.29 -12.05
C ARG A 95 -6.48 0.15 -10.89
N GLN A 96 -5.81 1.23 -10.55
CA GLN A 96 -5.01 1.29 -9.32
C GLN A 96 -5.92 1.01 -8.11
N ARG A 97 -5.39 0.28 -7.13
CA ARG A 97 -6.05 0.13 -5.83
C ARG A 97 -5.97 1.45 -5.10
N ARG A 98 -6.97 1.70 -4.27
CA ARG A 98 -6.93 2.84 -3.35
C ARG A 98 -5.87 2.60 -2.30
N LEU A 99 -5.16 3.65 -1.92
CA LEU A 99 -4.30 3.67 -0.74
C LEU A 99 -5.01 4.43 0.38
N ILE A 100 -4.91 3.92 1.59
CA ILE A 100 -5.32 4.61 2.81
C ILE A 100 -4.09 4.66 3.69
N VAL A 101 -3.77 5.85 4.17
CA VAL A 101 -2.65 6.07 5.10
C VAL A 101 -3.22 6.56 6.41
N LEU A 102 -2.87 5.89 7.49
CA LEU A 102 -3.15 6.30 8.86
C LEU A 102 -1.83 6.68 9.51
N ILE A 103 -1.69 7.93 9.94
CA ILE A 103 -0.48 8.47 10.54
C ILE A 103 -0.75 8.72 12.01
N ASP A 104 -0.01 8.04 12.85
CA ASP A 104 0.00 8.29 14.28
C ASP A 104 0.75 9.59 14.59
N VAL A 105 0.10 10.47 15.34
CA VAL A 105 0.64 11.77 15.77
C VAL A 105 0.82 11.86 17.28
N SER A 106 0.98 10.71 17.94
CA SER A 106 1.30 10.64 19.37
C SER A 106 2.61 11.33 19.72
N GLY A 107 2.80 11.64 20.98
CA GLY A 107 4.04 12.26 21.48
C GLY A 107 5.31 11.48 21.12
N SER A 108 5.26 10.14 21.12
CA SER A 108 6.38 9.26 20.73
C SER A 108 6.70 9.35 19.22
N MET A 109 5.72 9.73 18.40
CA MET A 109 5.88 9.88 16.96
C MET A 109 6.18 11.32 16.51
N LYS A 110 6.22 12.29 17.43
CA LYS A 110 6.34 13.73 17.15
C LYS A 110 7.51 14.08 16.23
N GLU A 111 8.69 13.55 16.49
CA GLU A 111 9.89 13.81 15.69
C GLU A 111 9.76 13.31 14.24
N ARG A 112 8.98 12.26 14.03
CA ARG A 112 8.80 11.62 12.71
C ARG A 112 7.59 12.14 11.93
N THR A 113 6.69 12.83 12.61
CA THR A 113 5.43 13.28 12.00
C THR A 113 5.64 14.19 10.79
N GLN A 114 6.63 15.07 10.84
CA GLN A 114 6.98 15.94 9.70
C GLN A 114 7.40 15.11 8.46
N ALA A 115 8.22 14.08 8.66
CA ALA A 115 8.65 13.16 7.61
C ALA A 115 7.47 12.35 7.06
N HIS A 116 6.58 11.86 7.93
CA HIS A 116 5.38 11.13 7.54
C HIS A 116 4.40 12.01 6.74
N LEU A 117 4.21 13.26 7.13
CA LEU A 117 3.38 14.22 6.38
C LEU A 117 4.00 14.55 5.02
N ALA A 118 5.34 14.68 4.95
CA ALA A 118 6.05 14.90 3.69
C ALA A 118 5.90 13.71 2.73
N PHE A 119 6.02 12.48 3.24
CA PHE A 119 5.73 11.26 2.51
C PHE A 119 4.26 11.23 2.03
N ALA A 120 3.31 11.50 2.93
CA ALA A 120 1.90 11.50 2.60
C ALA A 120 1.52 12.57 1.55
N HIS A 121 2.17 13.73 1.57
CA HIS A 121 2.04 14.75 0.53
C HIS A 121 2.53 14.23 -0.82
N ALA A 122 3.73 13.63 -0.88
CA ALA A 122 4.27 13.05 -2.11
C ALA A 122 3.35 11.95 -2.66
N LEU A 123 2.85 11.08 -1.78
CA LEU A 123 1.92 10.01 -2.11
C LEU A 123 0.58 10.55 -2.66
N ALA A 124 -0.02 11.54 -1.98
CA ALA A 124 -1.30 12.13 -2.36
C ALA A 124 -1.25 12.87 -3.71
N ARG A 125 -0.06 13.29 -4.12
CA ARG A 125 0.20 13.94 -5.40
C ARG A 125 0.51 12.96 -6.54
N ALA A 126 1.09 11.82 -6.22
CA ALA A 126 1.57 10.85 -7.22
C ALA A 126 0.55 9.75 -7.53
N ALA A 127 -0.39 9.45 -6.63
CA ALA A 127 -1.37 8.39 -6.81
C ALA A 127 -2.78 8.93 -7.07
N ASP A 128 -3.54 8.26 -7.95
CA ASP A 128 -4.89 8.68 -8.35
C ASP A 128 -5.91 8.63 -7.20
N SER A 129 -5.78 7.65 -6.31
CA SER A 129 -6.76 7.38 -5.26
C SER A 129 -6.07 7.12 -3.92
N VAL A 130 -5.86 8.19 -3.17
CA VAL A 130 -5.26 8.18 -1.82
C VAL A 130 -6.16 8.89 -0.85
N GLU A 131 -6.27 8.34 0.34
CA GLU A 131 -6.90 8.96 1.50
C GLU A 131 -5.92 8.94 2.67
N VAL A 132 -5.74 10.07 3.32
CA VAL A 132 -4.80 10.22 4.44
C VAL A 132 -5.55 10.73 5.66
N PHE A 133 -5.29 10.07 6.77
CA PHE A 133 -5.84 10.43 8.08
C PHE A 133 -4.71 10.47 9.11
N THR A 134 -4.87 11.31 10.11
CA THR A 134 -4.06 11.28 11.33
C THR A 134 -4.85 10.66 12.47
N MET A 135 -4.16 9.89 13.29
CA MET A 135 -4.64 9.28 14.52
C MET A 135 -3.95 9.98 15.70
N GLY A 136 -4.72 10.66 16.51
CA GLY A 136 -4.32 11.29 17.74
C GLY A 136 -5.43 11.07 18.77
N THR A 137 -5.79 12.08 19.55
CA THR A 137 -7.02 12.06 20.36
C THR A 137 -8.27 11.99 19.48
N ARG A 138 -8.16 12.43 18.22
CA ARG A 138 -9.20 12.38 17.20
C ARG A 138 -8.66 11.83 15.88
N LEU A 139 -9.54 11.17 15.15
CA LEU A 139 -9.27 10.80 13.77
C LEU A 139 -9.54 12.00 12.86
N THR A 140 -8.52 12.51 12.18
CA THR A 140 -8.64 13.67 11.29
C THR A 140 -8.27 13.32 9.87
N ARG A 141 -9.16 13.61 8.90
CA ARG A 141 -8.87 13.42 7.47
C ARG A 141 -8.11 14.61 6.91
N ILE A 142 -6.89 14.41 6.47
CA ILE A 142 -5.99 15.45 5.95
C ILE A 142 -5.69 15.34 4.45
N THR A 143 -6.43 14.52 3.72
CA THR A 143 -6.22 14.31 2.28
C THR A 143 -6.27 15.60 1.47
N ARG A 144 -7.24 16.51 1.77
CA ARG A 144 -7.42 17.75 1.00
C ARG A 144 -6.22 18.69 1.08
N PRO A 145 -5.71 19.07 2.27
CA PRO A 145 -4.53 19.92 2.38
C PRO A 145 -3.30 19.29 1.73
N LEU A 146 -3.09 17.97 1.85
CA LEU A 146 -1.95 17.30 1.25
C LEU A 146 -1.95 17.28 -0.28
N ARG A 147 -3.06 17.63 -0.94
CA ARG A 147 -3.12 17.78 -2.41
C ARG A 147 -2.70 19.15 -2.92
N LEU A 148 -2.44 20.11 -2.05
CA LEU A 148 -1.92 21.43 -2.44
C LEU A 148 -0.57 21.26 -3.16
N ARG A 149 -0.31 22.13 -4.14
CA ARG A 149 0.92 22.05 -4.95
C ARG A 149 2.17 22.42 -4.15
N ASN A 150 2.07 23.48 -3.37
CA ASN A 150 3.15 23.93 -2.52
C ASN A 150 3.25 23.01 -1.30
N ARG A 151 4.40 22.36 -1.12
CA ARG A 151 4.66 21.42 -0.02
C ARG A 151 4.54 22.11 1.34
N GLU A 152 5.15 23.27 1.50
CA GLU A 152 5.18 23.99 2.77
C GLU A 152 3.76 24.39 3.20
N GLN A 153 2.99 24.94 2.25
CA GLN A 153 1.59 25.29 2.49
C GLN A 153 0.74 24.04 2.80
N ALA A 154 0.98 22.92 2.09
CA ALA A 154 0.28 21.67 2.34
C ALA A 154 0.53 21.14 3.75
N LEU A 155 1.81 21.11 4.17
CA LEU A 155 2.19 20.64 5.49
C LEU A 155 1.68 21.58 6.59
N ALA A 156 1.83 22.88 6.42
CA ALA A 156 1.31 23.87 7.39
C ALA A 156 -0.21 23.73 7.56
N THR A 157 -0.96 23.64 6.44
CA THR A 157 -2.42 23.48 6.50
C THR A 157 -2.82 22.13 7.13
N ALA A 158 -2.09 21.04 6.83
CA ALA A 158 -2.34 19.75 7.44
C ALA A 158 -2.07 19.78 8.95
N SER A 159 -0.98 20.43 9.37
CA SER A 159 -0.60 20.57 10.78
C SER A 159 -1.65 21.37 11.57
N LEU A 160 -2.23 22.41 11.00
CA LEU A 160 -3.30 23.19 11.64
C LEU A 160 -4.58 22.39 11.89
N LEU A 161 -4.85 21.36 11.08
CA LEU A 161 -6.03 20.49 11.26
C LEU A 161 -5.83 19.44 12.37
N VAL A 162 -4.59 19.14 12.70
CA VAL A 162 -4.24 18.17 13.75
C VAL A 162 -4.19 18.91 15.07
N ALA A 163 -5.30 18.91 15.81
CA ALA A 163 -5.47 19.74 17.01
C ALA A 163 -4.57 19.33 18.19
N ASP A 164 -4.17 18.05 18.27
CA ASP A 164 -3.55 17.48 19.47
C ASP A 164 -2.30 16.66 19.13
N TRP A 165 -1.17 17.34 19.01
CA TRP A 165 0.13 16.72 18.74
C TRP A 165 0.75 15.98 19.94
N ASP A 166 0.32 16.29 21.17
CA ASP A 166 0.87 15.77 22.42
C ASP A 166 -0.11 14.89 23.20
N GLY A 167 -1.31 14.64 22.65
CA GLY A 167 -2.32 13.76 23.25
C GLY A 167 -1.89 12.29 23.15
N GLY A 168 -2.18 11.49 24.19
CA GLY A 168 -1.98 10.05 24.11
C GLY A 168 -2.89 9.41 23.08
N THR A 169 -2.32 8.77 22.07
CA THR A 169 -3.10 8.09 21.03
C THR A 169 -3.70 6.80 21.57
N ARG A 170 -5.00 6.66 21.43
CA ARG A 170 -5.70 5.38 21.54
C ARG A 170 -5.94 4.89 20.12
N ILE A 171 -5.01 4.07 19.63
CA ILE A 171 -5.03 3.60 18.24
C ILE A 171 -6.31 2.82 17.96
N GLY A 172 -6.71 1.95 18.91
CA GLY A 172 -7.96 1.18 18.83
C GLY A 172 -9.19 2.06 18.67
N ASP A 173 -9.29 3.14 19.46
CA ASP A 173 -10.40 4.09 19.36
C ASP A 173 -10.40 4.83 18.03
N ALA A 174 -9.23 5.26 17.53
CA ALA A 174 -9.11 5.93 16.23
C ALA A 174 -9.50 4.98 15.06
N LEU A 175 -9.08 3.73 15.11
CA LEU A 175 -9.46 2.71 14.12
C LEU A 175 -10.96 2.38 14.18
N ASN A 176 -11.55 2.31 15.37
CA ASN A 176 -12.99 2.13 15.55
C ASN A 176 -13.77 3.35 15.05
N ALA A 177 -13.31 4.57 15.33
CA ALA A 177 -13.89 5.80 14.78
C ALA A 177 -13.85 5.81 13.24
N PHE A 178 -12.74 5.34 12.63
CA PHE A 178 -12.62 5.18 11.19
C PHE A 178 -13.67 4.19 10.64
N LEU A 179 -13.84 3.05 11.28
CA LEU A 179 -14.80 2.01 10.90
C LEU A 179 -16.26 2.40 11.15
N ALA A 180 -16.52 3.23 12.16
CA ALA A 180 -17.86 3.70 12.51
C ALA A 180 -18.43 4.67 11.46
N VAL A 181 -17.58 5.34 10.68
CA VAL A 181 -18.02 6.20 9.59
C VAL A 181 -18.25 5.36 8.32
N PRO A 182 -19.50 5.13 7.85
CA PRO A 182 -19.79 4.23 6.73
C PRO A 182 -19.00 4.56 5.47
N ARG A 183 -18.79 5.86 5.19
CA ARG A 183 -18.00 6.34 4.06
C ARG A 183 -16.53 5.91 4.16
N PHE A 184 -15.94 5.93 5.35
CA PHE A 184 -14.53 5.56 5.53
C PHE A 184 -14.38 4.03 5.47
N ALA A 185 -15.26 3.29 6.12
CA ALA A 185 -15.31 1.84 6.01
C ALA A 185 -15.48 1.38 4.54
N ALA A 186 -16.30 2.07 3.75
CA ALA A 186 -16.45 1.79 2.32
C ALA A 186 -15.18 2.08 1.51
N LEU A 187 -14.35 3.05 1.92
CA LEU A 187 -13.05 3.32 1.30
C LEU A 187 -12.07 2.15 1.46
N SER A 188 -12.14 1.43 2.58
CA SER A 188 -11.26 0.29 2.90
C SER A 188 -11.47 -0.91 1.98
N ARG A 189 -12.64 -1.06 1.36
CA ARG A 189 -12.95 -2.24 0.52
C ARG A 189 -11.99 -2.41 -0.65
N GLY A 190 -11.12 -3.43 -0.53
CA GLY A 190 -10.09 -3.74 -1.50
C GLY A 190 -8.98 -2.69 -1.63
N ALA A 191 -8.86 -1.77 -0.67
CA ALA A 191 -7.77 -0.82 -0.56
C ALA A 191 -6.51 -1.48 0.02
N ALA A 192 -5.36 -0.86 -0.18
CA ALA A 192 -4.17 -1.11 0.63
C ALA A 192 -4.14 -0.08 1.76
N LEU A 193 -4.04 -0.56 2.99
CA LEU A 193 -3.94 0.25 4.19
C LEU A 193 -2.49 0.28 4.67
N ILE A 194 -1.97 1.48 4.87
CA ILE A 194 -0.65 1.74 5.41
C ILE A 194 -0.84 2.43 6.75
N VAL A 195 -0.30 1.86 7.81
CA VAL A 195 -0.30 2.45 9.14
C VAL A 195 1.12 2.84 9.48
N LEU A 196 1.32 4.11 9.86
CA LEU A 196 2.59 4.66 10.33
C LEU A 196 2.45 4.94 11.82
N SER A 197 2.92 4.01 12.66
CA SER A 197 2.79 4.10 14.13
C SER A 197 3.78 3.18 14.82
N ASP A 198 4.23 3.54 16.02
CA ASP A 198 5.01 2.67 16.90
C ASP A 198 4.16 1.56 17.55
N GLY A 199 2.84 1.66 17.45
CA GLY A 199 1.90 0.69 18.01
C GLY A 199 1.80 0.74 19.54
N LEU A 200 2.20 1.86 20.16
CA LEU A 200 2.03 2.09 21.59
C LEU A 200 0.56 2.42 21.89
N GLU A 201 -0.23 1.38 22.13
CA GLU A 201 -1.63 1.51 22.51
C GLU A 201 -1.74 1.89 23.98
N ARG A 202 -2.40 3.01 24.27
CA ARG A 202 -2.71 3.45 25.65
C ARG A 202 -4.09 2.99 26.14
N GLY A 203 -4.89 2.49 25.24
CA GLY A 203 -6.19 1.90 25.54
C GLY A 203 -6.14 0.38 25.70
N ASP A 204 -7.27 -0.25 25.39
CA ASP A 204 -7.35 -1.70 25.40
C ASP A 204 -6.72 -2.31 24.13
N PRO A 205 -5.65 -3.12 24.25
CA PRO A 205 -5.02 -3.80 23.13
C PRO A 205 -6.00 -4.70 22.33
N THR A 206 -7.02 -5.25 22.99
CA THR A 206 -8.03 -6.09 22.33
C THR A 206 -8.90 -5.26 21.40
N ALA A 207 -9.29 -4.05 21.78
CA ALA A 207 -10.04 -3.13 20.95
C ALA A 207 -9.25 -2.74 19.67
N MET A 208 -7.94 -2.55 19.78
CA MET A 208 -7.06 -2.34 18.64
C MET A 208 -7.01 -3.57 17.73
N ALA A 209 -6.80 -4.76 18.29
CA ALA A 209 -6.75 -6.01 17.54
C ALA A 209 -8.06 -6.28 16.77
N ASP A 210 -9.20 -6.08 17.42
CA ASP A 210 -10.52 -6.25 16.80
C ASP A 210 -10.77 -5.28 15.66
N ALA A 211 -10.36 -4.03 15.82
CA ALA A 211 -10.45 -3.03 14.76
C ALA A 211 -9.56 -3.40 13.57
N VAL A 212 -8.31 -3.85 13.80
CA VAL A 212 -7.41 -4.32 12.74
C VAL A 212 -7.95 -5.57 12.08
N ALA A 213 -8.49 -6.54 12.82
CA ALA A 213 -9.14 -7.74 12.28
C ALA A 213 -10.33 -7.39 11.36
N ARG A 214 -11.13 -6.39 11.74
CA ARG A 214 -12.23 -5.88 10.89
C ARG A 214 -11.70 -5.22 9.62
N LEU A 215 -10.61 -4.44 9.70
CA LEU A 215 -9.96 -3.83 8.55
C LEU A 215 -9.34 -4.87 7.63
N ALA A 216 -8.75 -5.94 8.16
CA ALA A 216 -8.18 -7.04 7.39
C ALA A 216 -9.22 -7.74 6.50
N ARG A 217 -10.47 -7.86 6.98
CA ARG A 217 -11.58 -8.40 6.15
C ARG A 217 -12.04 -7.45 5.04
N LEU A 218 -11.77 -6.16 5.15
CA LEU A 218 -12.18 -5.15 4.16
C LEU A 218 -11.07 -4.81 3.17
N CYS A 219 -9.85 -4.66 3.67
CA CYS A 219 -8.69 -4.26 2.89
C CYS A 219 -8.21 -5.40 1.99
N TRP A 220 -7.49 -5.05 0.95
CA TRP A 220 -6.73 -6.02 0.17
C TRP A 220 -5.43 -6.40 0.86
N ARG A 221 -4.83 -5.43 1.59
CA ARG A 221 -3.57 -5.62 2.32
C ARG A 221 -3.44 -4.55 3.41
N ILE A 222 -2.87 -4.94 4.55
CA ILE A 222 -2.50 -4.05 5.66
C ILE A 222 -1.00 -4.13 5.88
N ILE A 223 -0.33 -2.99 5.74
CA ILE A 223 1.08 -2.82 6.02
C ILE A 223 1.22 -1.89 7.21
N TRP A 224 1.88 -2.36 8.26
CA TRP A 224 2.20 -1.58 9.43
C TRP A 224 3.69 -1.25 9.43
N LEU A 225 4.00 0.03 9.37
CA LEU A 225 5.36 0.55 9.34
C LEU A 225 5.64 1.20 10.69
N THR A 226 6.53 0.57 11.44
CA THR A 226 6.91 1.04 12.77
C THR A 226 8.39 1.45 12.80
N PRO A 227 8.73 2.59 13.42
CA PRO A 227 10.13 2.98 13.58
C PRO A 227 10.93 2.01 14.45
N LEU A 228 10.24 1.22 15.26
CA LEU A 228 10.88 0.22 16.13
C LEU A 228 11.52 -0.93 15.32
N ALA A 229 11.02 -1.21 14.13
CA ALA A 229 11.55 -2.25 13.25
C ALA A 229 12.78 -1.81 12.43
N ALA A 230 13.42 -0.71 12.78
CA ALA A 230 14.74 -0.34 12.26
C ALA A 230 15.83 -1.29 12.78
N ASP A 231 15.66 -1.86 13.95
CA ASP A 231 16.54 -2.88 14.50
C ASP A 231 16.20 -4.23 13.86
N PRO A 232 17.18 -4.93 13.24
CA PRO A 232 16.97 -6.27 12.69
C PRO A 232 16.52 -7.31 13.73
N ALA A 233 16.84 -7.10 15.01
CA ALA A 233 16.39 -7.94 16.12
C ALA A 233 15.01 -7.55 16.67
N PHE A 234 14.30 -6.65 16.00
CA PHE A 234 13.00 -6.18 16.45
C PHE A 234 11.98 -7.31 16.53
N GLU A 235 11.40 -7.45 17.71
CA GLU A 235 10.21 -8.25 17.95
C GLU A 235 9.08 -7.34 18.43
N ALA A 236 7.86 -7.59 17.95
CA ALA A 236 6.69 -6.87 18.44
C ALA A 236 6.44 -7.22 19.91
N ARG A 237 6.75 -6.29 20.82
CA ARG A 237 6.61 -6.50 22.27
C ARG A 237 5.51 -5.65 22.90
N THR A 238 5.05 -4.59 22.21
CA THR A 238 3.92 -3.80 22.68
C THR A 238 2.66 -4.63 22.59
N ALA A 239 1.84 -4.63 23.64
CA ALA A 239 0.61 -5.43 23.67
C ALA A 239 -0.29 -5.21 22.45
N GLY A 240 -0.39 -3.95 21.99
CA GLY A 240 -1.17 -3.59 20.80
C GLY A 240 -0.63 -4.23 19.52
N LEU A 241 0.69 -4.15 19.25
CA LEU A 241 1.29 -4.77 18.06
C LEU A 241 1.24 -6.30 18.12
N VAL A 242 1.49 -6.90 19.27
CA VAL A 242 1.39 -8.35 19.46
C VAL A 242 -0.03 -8.83 19.11
N ALA A 243 -1.05 -8.16 19.64
CA ALA A 243 -2.44 -8.51 19.40
C ALA A 243 -2.88 -8.25 17.94
N ALA A 244 -2.38 -7.21 17.29
CA ALA A 244 -2.70 -6.88 15.90
C ALA A 244 -1.92 -7.71 14.88
N ARG A 245 -0.74 -8.23 15.23
CA ARG A 245 0.21 -8.91 14.32
C ARG A 245 -0.42 -10.01 13.44
N PRO A 246 -1.32 -10.88 13.94
CA PRO A 246 -1.95 -11.93 13.13
C PRO A 246 -2.79 -11.41 11.95
N TYR A 247 -3.20 -10.15 11.99
CA TYR A 247 -4.06 -9.53 10.98
C TYR A 247 -3.31 -8.61 10.02
N LEU A 248 -1.99 -8.50 10.18
CA LEU A 248 -1.14 -7.69 9.32
C LEU A 248 -0.50 -8.55 8.24
N ASP A 249 -0.57 -8.11 6.99
CA ASP A 249 0.17 -8.74 5.90
C ASP A 249 1.68 -8.47 6.03
N ARG A 250 2.06 -7.28 6.52
CA ARG A 250 3.45 -6.91 6.76
C ARG A 250 3.57 -6.00 7.97
N LEU A 251 4.57 -6.29 8.82
CA LEU A 251 5.09 -5.39 9.85
C LEU A 251 6.56 -5.14 9.51
N SER A 252 6.94 -3.88 9.24
CA SER A 252 8.24 -3.54 8.68
C SER A 252 8.74 -2.18 9.16
N ASP A 253 9.98 -1.84 8.78
CA ASP A 253 10.63 -0.59 9.15
C ASP A 253 9.92 0.63 8.57
N GLY A 254 9.58 1.57 9.45
CA GLY A 254 9.02 2.91 9.14
C GLY A 254 9.85 4.03 9.76
N SER A 255 11.12 3.79 10.10
CA SER A 255 11.98 4.76 10.79
C SER A 255 12.43 5.93 9.92
N SER A 256 12.51 5.71 8.61
CA SER A 256 12.99 6.71 7.64
C SER A 256 12.04 6.85 6.46
N ILE A 257 12.12 7.98 5.75
CA ILE A 257 11.41 8.18 4.49
C ILE A 257 11.82 7.14 3.45
N ASP A 258 13.08 6.73 3.43
CA ASP A 258 13.61 5.74 2.49
C ASP A 258 12.95 4.38 2.71
N SER A 259 12.90 3.92 3.96
CA SER A 259 12.27 2.65 4.30
C SER A 259 10.75 2.65 4.04
N ILE A 260 10.06 3.74 4.39
CA ILE A 260 8.63 3.90 4.12
C ILE A 260 8.35 3.84 2.61
N CYS A 261 9.09 4.62 1.82
CA CYS A 261 8.93 4.65 0.37
C CYS A 261 9.24 3.30 -0.28
N ALA A 262 10.31 2.62 0.15
CA ALA A 262 10.66 1.28 -0.33
C ALA A 262 9.54 0.27 -0.04
N ASN A 263 9.06 0.20 1.20
CA ASN A 263 7.96 -0.69 1.59
C ASN A 263 6.68 -0.45 0.77
N VAL A 264 6.35 0.81 0.48
CA VAL A 264 5.17 1.15 -0.30
C VAL A 264 5.34 0.80 -1.79
N LEU A 265 6.53 0.98 -2.36
CA LEU A 265 6.82 0.59 -3.74
C LEU A 265 6.83 -0.93 -3.94
N ASP A 266 7.26 -1.69 -2.93
CA ASP A 266 7.31 -3.15 -2.98
C ASP A 266 5.97 -3.83 -2.68
N MET A 267 4.99 -3.07 -2.21
CA MET A 267 3.66 -3.57 -1.86
C MET A 267 2.99 -4.37 -2.98
N ALA A 268 3.25 -4.03 -4.25
CA ALA A 268 2.66 -4.70 -5.41
C ALA A 268 3.38 -5.99 -5.81
N ASN A 269 4.64 -6.14 -5.43
CA ASN A 269 5.51 -7.26 -5.84
C ASN A 269 5.32 -8.51 -4.99
N GLU A 270 4.77 -8.38 -3.80
CA GLU A 270 4.48 -9.53 -2.94
C GLU A 270 3.26 -10.28 -3.48
N LYS A 271 3.49 -11.54 -3.84
CA LYS A 271 2.39 -12.48 -4.03
C LYS A 271 1.65 -12.59 -2.70
N ALA A 272 0.32 -12.53 -2.73
CA ALA A 272 -0.49 -12.91 -1.58
C ALA A 272 -0.05 -14.32 -1.15
N ALA A 273 0.43 -14.42 0.09
CA ALA A 273 0.75 -15.71 0.70
C ALA A 273 -0.51 -16.55 0.88
#